data_0d16203843c048a29c6b187b4bfcde24
#
_entry.id   0d16203843c048a29c6b187b4bfcde24
#
_cell.length_a   1.000
_cell.length_b   1.000
_cell.length_c   1.000
_cell.angle_alpha   90.00
_cell.angle_beta   90.00
_cell.angle_gamma   90.00
#
_symmetry.space_group_name_H-M   'P 1'
#
loop_
_entity.id
_entity.type
_entity.pdbx_description
1 polymer ?
#
loop_
_entity_poly.entity_id
_entity_poly.type
_entity_poly.pdbx_seq_one_letter_code
_entity_poly.pdbx_strand_id
1 'polypeptide(L)'
;AGGDFIQPTVLINVERDADVWQKEVFGPVLSVRTFSTEQEAVLEANSTAFGLASTVMSSDPAKAMRVANRIRAGAVYATSNGEGLLAEHPAVSRGGFGCSGVGRELGIGGLHEYTELKSINYTGFTLKDAKMKRTS
;
A
#
# COMPACT_ATOMS: atom_id res chain seq x y z
N ALA A 1 -35.14 -16.01 -14.13
CA ALA A 1 -35.07 -14.96 -13.16
C ALA A 1 -34.07 -13.93 -13.67
N GLY A 2 -34.54 -12.82 -14.18
CA GLY A 2 -33.70 -11.66 -14.48
C GLY A 2 -33.35 -10.95 -13.17
N GLY A 3 -32.10 -10.72 -12.90
CA GLY A 3 -31.63 -9.99 -11.74
C GLY A 3 -30.21 -9.54 -11.96
N ASP A 4 -29.80 -8.52 -11.24
CA ASP A 4 -28.47 -7.94 -11.29
C ASP A 4 -27.44 -8.74 -10.43
N PHE A 5 -27.65 -10.05 -10.34
CA PHE A 5 -26.80 -10.96 -9.56
C PHE A 5 -25.74 -11.61 -10.46
N ILE A 6 -24.49 -11.45 -10.06
CA ILE A 6 -23.34 -12.11 -10.68
C ILE A 6 -22.80 -13.15 -9.70
N GLN A 7 -22.58 -14.36 -10.20
CA GLN A 7 -22.00 -15.42 -9.37
C GLN A 7 -20.53 -15.12 -9.04
N PRO A 8 -20.05 -15.41 -7.82
CA PRO A 8 -18.63 -15.36 -7.50
C PRO A 8 -17.83 -16.21 -8.50
N THR A 9 -16.83 -15.59 -9.11
CA THR A 9 -16.07 -16.16 -10.22
C THR A 9 -14.59 -16.12 -9.93
N VAL A 10 -13.91 -17.24 -10.15
CA VAL A 10 -12.44 -17.32 -10.06
C VAL A 10 -11.87 -17.60 -11.43
N LEU A 11 -11.00 -16.72 -11.90
CA LEU A 11 -10.26 -16.86 -13.15
C LEU A 11 -8.84 -17.35 -12.84
N ILE A 12 -8.44 -18.45 -13.45
CA ILE A 12 -7.11 -19.03 -13.28
C ILE A 12 -6.30 -18.91 -14.57
N ASN A 13 -4.99 -18.94 -14.47
CA ASN A 13 -4.06 -18.85 -15.61
C ASN A 13 -4.30 -17.59 -16.47
N VAL A 14 -4.65 -16.49 -15.82
CA VAL A 14 -4.87 -15.20 -16.47
C VAL A 14 -3.56 -14.70 -17.04
N GLU A 15 -3.55 -14.25 -18.30
CA GLU A 15 -2.37 -13.60 -18.89
C GLU A 15 -2.08 -12.27 -18.20
N ARG A 16 -0.77 -11.89 -18.13
CA ARG A 16 -0.34 -10.69 -17.42
C ARG A 16 -0.88 -9.40 -18.04
N ASP A 17 -1.05 -9.38 -19.36
CA ASP A 17 -1.55 -8.24 -20.15
C ASP A 17 -3.08 -8.24 -20.33
N ALA A 18 -3.77 -9.27 -19.80
CA ALA A 18 -5.22 -9.32 -19.87
C ALA A 18 -5.86 -8.17 -19.07
N ASP A 19 -6.90 -7.58 -19.61
CA ASP A 19 -7.65 -6.49 -18.97
C ASP A 19 -8.10 -6.84 -17.54
N VAL A 20 -8.54 -8.07 -17.32
CA VAL A 20 -9.00 -8.56 -16.02
C VAL A 20 -7.87 -8.71 -14.99
N TRP A 21 -6.61 -8.70 -15.43
CA TRP A 21 -5.44 -8.63 -14.55
C TRP A 21 -4.98 -7.19 -14.32
N GLN A 22 -5.03 -6.36 -15.36
CA GLN A 22 -4.49 -5.01 -15.34
C GLN A 22 -5.48 -3.95 -14.84
N LYS A 23 -6.77 -4.24 -14.90
CA LYS A 23 -7.85 -3.32 -14.50
C LYS A 23 -8.65 -3.91 -13.36
N GLU A 24 -9.19 -3.05 -12.52
CA GLU A 24 -10.08 -3.47 -11.45
C GLU A 24 -11.45 -3.89 -12.00
N VAL A 25 -11.89 -5.09 -11.63
CA VAL A 25 -13.26 -5.55 -11.89
C VAL A 25 -14.12 -5.24 -10.68
N PHE A 26 -15.02 -4.26 -10.80
CA PHE A 26 -15.98 -3.93 -9.73
C PHE A 26 -17.07 -4.98 -9.63
N GLY A 27 -16.74 -6.16 -9.09
CA GLY A 27 -17.65 -7.29 -8.97
C GLY A 27 -17.02 -8.49 -8.27
N PRO A 28 -17.75 -9.58 -8.07
CA PRO A 28 -17.28 -10.77 -7.36
C PRO A 28 -16.37 -11.64 -8.25
N VAL A 29 -15.31 -11.07 -8.78
CA VAL A 29 -14.35 -11.72 -9.68
C VAL A 29 -12.97 -11.70 -9.07
N LEU A 30 -12.32 -12.86 -8.97
CA LEU A 30 -10.97 -13.03 -8.49
C LEU A 30 -10.08 -13.58 -9.61
N SER A 31 -9.02 -12.86 -9.96
CA SER A 31 -7.98 -13.34 -10.88
C SER A 31 -6.84 -13.98 -10.10
N VAL A 32 -6.43 -15.17 -10.51
CA VAL A 32 -5.39 -15.97 -9.84
C VAL A 32 -4.31 -16.37 -10.84
N ARG A 33 -3.06 -16.15 -10.45
CA ARG A 33 -1.86 -16.62 -11.14
C ARG A 33 -1.00 -17.42 -10.17
N THR A 34 -0.29 -18.40 -10.68
CA THR A 34 0.69 -19.18 -9.92
C THR A 34 2.10 -18.64 -10.16
N PHE A 35 2.98 -18.88 -9.23
CA PHE A 35 4.41 -18.56 -9.34
C PHE A 35 5.24 -19.71 -8.79
N SER A 36 6.47 -19.84 -9.27
CA SER A 36 7.42 -20.88 -8.85
C SER A 36 8.49 -20.36 -7.91
N THR A 37 8.76 -19.06 -7.97
CA THR A 37 9.83 -18.43 -7.18
C THR A 37 9.32 -17.17 -6.48
N GLU A 38 9.99 -16.82 -5.38
CA GLU A 38 9.71 -15.55 -4.65
C GLU A 38 9.89 -14.32 -5.56
N GLN A 39 10.89 -14.36 -6.45
CA GLN A 39 11.12 -13.27 -7.38
C GLN A 39 9.95 -13.10 -8.37
N GLU A 40 9.46 -14.22 -8.90
CA GLU A 40 8.30 -14.22 -9.77
C GLU A 40 7.05 -13.68 -9.06
N ALA A 41 6.80 -14.12 -7.82
CA ALA A 41 5.69 -13.60 -7.01
C ALA A 41 5.73 -12.07 -6.86
N VAL A 42 6.91 -11.51 -6.59
CA VAL A 42 7.10 -10.06 -6.48
C VAL A 42 6.89 -9.36 -7.82
N LEU A 43 7.36 -9.93 -8.92
CA LEU A 43 7.15 -9.39 -10.27
C LEU A 43 5.68 -9.39 -10.64
N GLU A 44 4.95 -10.46 -10.35
CA GLU A 44 3.52 -10.55 -10.61
C GLU A 44 2.73 -9.54 -9.76
N ALA A 45 3.01 -9.46 -8.46
CA ALA A 45 2.35 -8.52 -7.56
C ALA A 45 2.57 -7.04 -7.96
N ASN A 46 3.72 -6.74 -8.55
CA ASN A 46 4.06 -5.38 -8.99
C ASN A 46 3.74 -5.11 -10.48
N SER A 47 3.04 -6.01 -11.15
CA SER A 47 2.84 -5.96 -12.61
C SER A 47 1.67 -5.07 -13.05
N THR A 48 0.96 -4.43 -12.12
CA THR A 48 -0.14 -3.50 -12.43
C THR A 48 0.26 -2.06 -12.14
N ALA A 49 -0.51 -1.11 -12.65
CA ALA A 49 -0.33 0.31 -12.36
C ALA A 49 -0.82 0.71 -10.95
N PHE A 50 -1.51 -0.17 -10.26
CA PHE A 50 -2.05 0.04 -8.93
C PHE A 50 -1.04 -0.31 -7.84
N GLY A 51 -1.32 0.14 -6.61
CA GLY A 51 -0.50 -0.13 -5.45
C GLY A 51 -1.12 0.43 -4.17
N LEU A 52 -2.38 0.15 -3.89
CA LEU A 52 -3.04 0.62 -2.67
C LEU A 52 -2.64 -0.26 -1.48
N ALA A 53 -2.96 -1.52 -1.54
CA ALA A 53 -2.72 -2.47 -0.48
C ALA A 53 -2.33 -3.84 -1.02
N SER A 54 -1.57 -4.59 -0.26
CA SER A 54 -1.19 -5.96 -0.56
C SER A 54 -1.12 -6.79 0.71
N THR A 55 -1.24 -8.10 0.56
CA THR A 55 -1.03 -9.05 1.65
C THR A 55 -0.01 -10.09 1.25
N VAL A 56 0.91 -10.37 2.14
CA VAL A 56 1.88 -11.46 2.02
C VAL A 56 1.62 -12.47 3.12
N MET A 57 1.32 -13.70 2.72
CA MET A 57 1.08 -14.80 3.66
C MET A 57 2.22 -15.80 3.59
N SER A 58 2.87 -16.08 4.72
CA SER A 58 3.91 -17.09 4.83
C SER A 58 4.05 -17.56 6.28
N SER A 59 4.27 -18.85 6.49
CA SER A 59 4.63 -19.41 7.80
C SER A 59 6.05 -19.00 8.27
N ASP A 60 6.88 -18.50 7.35
CA ASP A 60 8.20 -17.95 7.65
C ASP A 60 8.12 -16.42 7.70
N PRO A 61 8.23 -15.79 8.90
CA PRO A 61 8.12 -14.35 9.05
C PRO A 61 9.26 -13.59 8.36
N ALA A 62 10.45 -14.18 8.27
CA ALA A 62 11.58 -13.54 7.57
C ALA A 62 11.31 -13.47 6.06
N LYS A 63 10.74 -14.53 5.49
CA LYS A 63 10.29 -14.55 4.10
C LYS A 63 9.16 -13.53 3.87
N ALA A 64 8.13 -13.52 4.74
CA ALA A 64 7.04 -12.57 4.63
C ALA A 64 7.53 -11.12 4.60
N MET A 65 8.42 -10.75 5.52
CA MET A 65 8.99 -9.40 5.59
C MET A 65 9.88 -9.07 4.38
N ARG A 66 10.69 -10.01 3.92
CA ARG A 66 11.54 -9.82 2.74
C ARG A 66 10.73 -9.58 1.47
N VAL A 67 9.63 -10.31 1.29
CA VAL A 67 8.70 -10.12 0.17
C VAL A 67 7.96 -8.81 0.32
N ALA A 68 7.38 -8.53 1.50
CA ALA A 68 6.64 -7.31 1.78
C ALA A 68 7.44 -6.04 1.44
N ASN A 69 8.72 -6.01 1.78
CA ASN A 69 9.60 -4.88 1.44
C ASN A 69 9.83 -4.66 -0.07
N ARG A 70 9.48 -5.63 -0.90
CA ARG A 70 9.65 -5.57 -2.36
C ARG A 70 8.34 -5.31 -3.10
N ILE A 71 7.21 -5.36 -2.40
CA ILE A 71 5.89 -5.05 -2.99
C ILE A 71 5.70 -3.53 -3.07
N ARG A 72 5.30 -3.06 -4.24
CA ARG A 72 4.99 -1.64 -4.50
C ARG A 72 3.53 -1.34 -4.14
N ALA A 73 3.25 -1.26 -2.85
CA ALA A 73 1.95 -0.84 -2.34
C ALA A 73 2.14 0.10 -1.15
N GLY A 74 1.19 0.99 -0.95
CA GLY A 74 1.21 1.95 0.16
C GLY A 74 1.00 1.29 1.52
N ALA A 75 0.32 0.14 1.56
CA ALA A 75 0.20 -0.71 2.74
C ALA A 75 0.48 -2.18 2.37
N VAL A 76 1.31 -2.85 3.14
CA VAL A 76 1.57 -4.29 2.97
C VAL A 76 1.37 -5.00 4.30
N TYR A 77 0.46 -5.94 4.33
CA TYR A 77 0.13 -6.76 5.50
C TYR A 77 0.86 -8.08 5.40
N ALA A 78 1.71 -8.39 6.38
CA ALA A 78 2.41 -9.67 6.47
C ALA A 78 1.76 -10.53 7.55
N THR A 79 1.31 -11.73 7.22
CA THR A 79 0.60 -12.63 8.14
C THR A 79 1.00 -14.07 7.92
N SER A 80 0.84 -14.89 8.95
CA SER A 80 1.09 -16.34 8.86
C SER A 80 -0.18 -17.16 8.63
N ASN A 81 -1.34 -16.64 8.99
CA ASN A 81 -2.60 -17.37 9.04
C ASN A 81 -3.79 -16.63 8.40
N GLY A 82 -3.54 -15.46 7.84
CA GLY A 82 -4.59 -14.62 7.26
C GLY A 82 -5.36 -13.76 8.26
N GLU A 83 -5.08 -13.87 9.55
CA GLU A 83 -5.64 -12.97 10.55
C GLU A 83 -5.01 -11.58 10.45
N GLY A 84 -5.79 -10.57 10.80
CA GLY A 84 -5.33 -9.16 10.73
C GLY A 84 -5.21 -8.61 9.31
N LEU A 85 -5.74 -9.30 8.32
CA LEU A 85 -5.89 -8.78 6.97
C LEU A 85 -6.69 -7.48 7.03
N LEU A 86 -6.11 -6.40 6.53
CA LEU A 86 -6.71 -5.07 6.52
C LEU A 86 -6.95 -4.47 7.92
N ALA A 87 -6.26 -4.93 8.95
CA ALA A 87 -6.29 -4.29 10.27
C ALA A 87 -5.65 -2.90 10.17
N GLU A 88 -6.47 -1.88 10.01
CA GLU A 88 -6.04 -0.49 9.98
C GLU A 88 -5.81 0.02 11.41
N HIS A 89 -4.65 0.59 11.66
CA HIS A 89 -4.36 1.26 12.91
C HIS A 89 -4.32 2.77 12.67
N PRO A 90 -5.10 3.58 13.41
CA PRO A 90 -5.20 5.02 13.16
C PRO A 90 -3.86 5.79 13.21
N ALA A 91 -2.86 5.26 13.89
CA ALA A 91 -1.52 5.85 13.95
C ALA A 91 -0.62 5.50 12.75
N VAL A 92 -1.06 4.59 11.87
CA VAL A 92 -0.30 4.18 10.68
C VAL A 92 -0.86 4.87 9.45
N SER A 93 0.00 5.57 8.72
CA SER A 93 -0.40 6.26 7.49
C SER A 93 -0.79 5.26 6.41
N ARG A 94 -1.86 5.60 5.69
CA ARG A 94 -2.41 4.82 4.58
C ARG A 94 -2.44 5.67 3.31
N GLY A 95 -2.30 5.05 2.17
CA GLY A 95 -2.43 5.69 0.85
C GLY A 95 -1.84 4.83 -0.24
N GLY A 96 -2.11 5.18 -1.50
CA GLY A 96 -1.73 4.39 -2.66
C GLY A 96 -0.42 4.82 -3.30
N PHE A 97 0.07 3.95 -4.18
CA PHE A 97 1.12 4.22 -5.15
C PHE A 97 0.54 4.18 -6.55
N GLY A 98 1.18 4.87 -7.49
CA GLY A 98 0.78 4.85 -8.89
C GLY A 98 -0.67 5.30 -9.12
N CYS A 99 -1.43 4.53 -9.89
CA CYS A 99 -2.83 4.84 -10.18
C CYS A 99 -3.79 4.70 -8.99
N SER A 100 -3.34 4.15 -7.86
CA SER A 100 -4.13 4.09 -6.62
C SER A 100 -4.19 5.43 -5.87
N GLY A 101 -3.55 6.47 -6.38
CA GLY A 101 -3.67 7.83 -5.88
C GLY A 101 -2.41 8.38 -5.23
N VAL A 102 -2.52 9.62 -4.77
CA VAL A 102 -1.47 10.40 -4.11
C VAL A 102 -1.92 10.79 -2.71
N GLY A 103 -0.97 11.26 -1.89
CA GLY A 103 -1.25 11.66 -0.52
C GLY A 103 -1.31 10.51 0.47
N ARG A 104 -1.57 10.84 1.71
CA ARG A 104 -1.72 9.88 2.81
C ARG A 104 -2.88 10.26 3.71
N GLU A 105 -3.56 9.24 4.23
CA GLU A 105 -4.55 9.34 5.30
C GLU A 105 -3.98 8.73 6.57
N LEU A 106 -4.53 9.08 7.71
CA LEU A 106 -4.15 8.55 9.03
C LEU A 106 -2.69 8.81 9.41
N GLY A 107 -2.36 8.55 10.65
CA GLY A 107 -1.02 8.72 11.19
C GLY A 107 -0.43 10.11 10.95
N ILE A 108 0.89 10.20 11.08
CA ILE A 108 1.62 11.46 10.87
C ILE A 108 1.60 11.91 9.40
N GLY A 109 1.57 10.94 8.46
CA GLY A 109 1.47 11.25 7.02
C GLY A 109 0.17 11.97 6.69
N GLY A 110 -0.96 11.49 7.22
CA GLY A 110 -2.24 12.16 7.03
C GLY A 110 -2.30 13.56 7.67
N LEU A 111 -1.66 13.74 8.81
CA LEU A 111 -1.56 15.07 9.44
C LEU A 111 -0.79 16.05 8.55
N HIS A 112 0.27 15.60 7.89
CA HIS A 112 1.08 16.44 7.00
C HIS A 112 0.30 16.96 5.81
N GLU A 113 -0.72 16.25 5.33
CA GLU A 113 -1.57 16.70 4.21
C GLU A 113 -2.40 17.97 4.55
N TYR A 114 -2.56 18.26 5.84
CA TYR A 114 -3.27 19.47 6.36
C TYR A 114 -2.32 20.56 6.83
N THR A 115 -1.02 20.45 6.54
CA THR A 115 0.00 21.40 7.00
C THR A 115 0.84 21.89 5.84
N GLU A 116 1.42 23.06 5.99
CA GLU A 116 2.35 23.65 5.05
C GLU A 116 3.75 23.75 5.62
N LEU A 117 4.74 23.38 4.83
CA LEU A 117 6.13 23.49 5.21
C LEU A 117 6.62 24.93 4.99
N LYS A 118 7.04 25.62 6.06
CA LYS A 118 7.61 26.95 6.00
C LYS A 118 9.09 26.94 6.38
N SER A 119 9.93 27.43 5.50
CA SER A 119 11.34 27.68 5.76
C SER A 119 11.55 29.13 6.20
N ILE A 120 12.25 29.31 7.33
CA ILE A 120 12.67 30.62 7.81
C ILE A 120 14.19 30.66 7.83
N ASN A 121 14.77 31.48 6.96
CA ASN A 121 16.21 31.69 6.89
C ASN A 121 16.53 33.07 7.48
N TYR A 122 17.44 33.13 8.44
CA TYR A 122 17.92 34.40 8.97
C TYR A 122 19.44 34.35 9.08
N THR A 123 20.05 35.49 8.78
CA THR A 123 21.51 35.67 8.81
C THR A 123 21.88 36.79 9.78
N GLY A 124 23.13 36.83 10.21
CA GLY A 124 23.60 37.86 11.10
C GLY A 124 23.29 37.63 12.60
N PHE A 125 22.70 36.49 12.99
CA PHE A 125 22.45 36.11 14.37
C PHE A 125 23.47 35.10 14.85
N THR A 126 23.82 35.15 16.14
CA THR A 126 24.65 34.13 16.78
C THR A 126 23.81 33.06 17.44
N LEU A 127 24.40 31.87 17.72
CA LEU A 127 23.72 30.80 18.47
C LEU A 127 23.23 31.22 19.86
N LYS A 128 23.75 32.32 20.41
CA LYS A 128 23.27 32.88 21.67
C LYS A 128 21.89 33.56 21.52
N ASP A 129 21.63 34.12 20.35
CA ASP A 129 20.38 34.82 20.03
C ASP A 129 19.25 33.82 19.70
N ALA A 130 19.61 32.59 19.28
CA ALA A 130 18.68 31.52 18.89
C ALA A 130 18.01 30.82 20.09
N LYS A 131 18.31 31.19 21.33
CA LYS A 131 17.58 30.69 22.51
C LYS A 131 16.22 31.39 22.66
N MET A 132 15.38 31.30 21.65
CA MET A 132 13.96 31.59 21.84
C MET A 132 13.36 30.51 22.76
N LYS A 133 12.82 30.95 23.90
CA LYS A 133 12.07 30.10 24.80
C LYS A 133 10.95 29.46 24.00
N ARG A 134 10.93 28.15 23.96
CA ARG A 134 9.71 27.42 23.56
C ARG A 134 8.66 27.82 24.59
N THR A 135 7.74 28.65 24.19
CA THR A 135 6.53 28.91 24.95
C THR A 135 5.69 27.65 24.83
N SER A 136 5.48 27.00 25.97
CA SER A 136 4.57 25.88 26.20
C SER A 136 3.13 26.22 25.79
#